data_6e1d980ed77625d9356dbbe0d256a607
#
_entry.id   6e1d980ed77625d9356dbbe0d256a607
#
_cell.length_a   1.000
_cell.length_b   1.000
_cell.length_c   1.000
_cell.angle_alpha   90.00
_cell.angle_beta   90.00
_cell.angle_gamma   90.00
#
_symmetry.space_group_name_H-M   'P 1'
#
loop_
_entity.id
_entity.type
_entity.pdbx_description
1 polymer ?
#
loop_
_entity_poly.entity_id
_entity_poly.type
_entity_poly.pdbx_seq_one_letter_code
_entity_poly.pdbx_strand_id
1 'polypeptide(L)'
;MEETEEKITKDKKSFAKAGKRSVKATEEKTALIAKEAKKADSKSAQLPKIVPKKNRTKLEKRSKKYRQVAELVDKSKTYELDEAITLIKKLNPTKFNATVELHIALNVDPKHADQNIRDNLVLPFGNGKILKVGVFSDDEESAKQAGADFYGIDTIINMIEKNNLEFDILITTPNQMPKLAKFAKILGPKGLMPNPKSGTVATDLSRAITEVKKGKIEYRVDSYGIIHLPLAKADFPENQIQENLLAVMTSVKNNKPQSVKSNFVK
;
A
#
# COMPACT_ATOMS: atom_id res chain seq x y z
N MET A 1 54.20 13.26 9.61
CA MET A 1 54.89 14.04 10.62
C MET A 1 55.98 14.94 10.00
N GLU A 2 56.71 14.51 8.97
CA GLU A 2 57.71 15.33 8.27
C GLU A 2 57.19 16.63 7.59
N GLU A 3 56.04 16.61 6.95
CA GLU A 3 55.46 17.81 6.32
C GLU A 3 55.05 18.92 7.30
N THR A 4 54.74 18.59 8.53
CA THR A 4 54.39 19.55 9.60
C THR A 4 55.65 20.20 10.17
N GLU A 5 56.75 19.48 10.28
CA GLU A 5 58.05 20.04 10.72
C GLU A 5 58.67 20.97 9.69
N GLU A 6 58.55 20.63 8.39
CA GLU A 6 59.03 21.51 7.31
C GLU A 6 58.25 22.83 7.21
N LYS A 7 56.94 22.84 7.45
CA LYS A 7 56.15 24.06 7.53
C LYS A 7 56.56 24.94 8.72
N ILE A 8 56.79 24.35 9.89
CA ILE A 8 57.20 25.06 11.09
C ILE A 8 58.61 25.69 10.89
N THR A 9 59.52 25.03 10.18
CA THR A 9 60.84 25.55 9.91
C THR A 9 60.86 26.63 8.84
N LYS A 10 59.97 26.57 7.84
CA LYS A 10 59.82 27.62 6.82
C LYS A 10 59.21 28.91 7.40
N ASP A 11 58.23 28.78 8.28
CA ASP A 11 57.63 29.94 8.96
C ASP A 11 58.62 30.62 9.95
N LYS A 12 59.45 29.87 10.67
CA LYS A 12 60.51 30.45 11.51
C LYS A 12 61.52 31.28 10.69
N LYS A 13 61.86 30.87 9.45
CA LYS A 13 62.76 31.65 8.55
C LYS A 13 62.10 32.89 7.99
N SER A 14 60.80 32.91 7.76
CA SER A 14 60.05 34.09 7.27
C SER A 14 59.86 35.16 8.36
N PHE A 15 59.76 34.78 9.62
CA PHE A 15 59.61 35.71 10.74
C PHE A 15 60.91 36.44 11.13
N ALA A 16 62.08 35.87 10.80
CA ALA A 16 63.37 36.49 11.06
C ALA A 16 63.62 37.73 10.17
N LYS A 17 62.90 37.96 9.06
CA LYS A 17 63.04 39.09 8.13
C LYS A 17 62.10 40.27 8.39
N ALA A 18 61.05 40.12 9.23
CA ALA A 18 60.11 41.18 9.57
C ALA A 18 60.49 41.79 10.93
N GLY A 19 61.11 42.94 10.91
CA GLY A 19 61.63 43.63 12.07
C GLY A 19 60.67 43.85 13.24
N LYS A 20 61.19 43.72 14.46
CA LYS A 20 60.64 44.16 15.76
C LYS A 20 59.24 43.73 16.10
N ARG A 21 58.98 42.44 16.21
CA ARG A 21 57.88 41.93 17.05
C ARG A 21 58.39 41.45 18.37
N SER A 22 57.75 41.91 19.47
CA SER A 22 58.14 41.52 20.82
C SER A 22 58.13 39.99 20.99
N VAL A 23 59.15 39.46 21.67
CA VAL A 23 59.33 38.02 21.98
C VAL A 23 58.03 37.44 22.53
N LYS A 24 57.31 38.20 23.32
CA LYS A 24 56.03 37.84 23.91
C LYS A 24 54.92 37.51 22.92
N ALA A 25 54.85 38.22 21.77
CA ALA A 25 53.86 37.98 20.74
C ALA A 25 54.15 36.72 19.90
N THR A 26 55.42 36.30 19.84
CA THR A 26 55.83 35.05 19.15
C THR A 26 55.55 33.84 20.07
N GLU A 27 55.76 33.97 21.40
CA GLU A 27 55.44 32.95 22.37
C GLU A 27 53.92 32.70 22.51
N GLU A 28 53.11 33.77 22.46
CA GLU A 28 51.63 33.63 22.48
C GLU A 28 51.11 32.96 21.20
N LYS A 29 51.67 33.22 20.05
CA LYS A 29 51.28 32.55 18.82
C LYS A 29 51.68 31.08 18.78
N THR A 30 52.91 30.76 19.27
CA THR A 30 53.33 29.33 19.35
C THR A 30 52.52 28.57 20.38
N ALA A 31 52.10 29.20 21.45
CA ALA A 31 51.22 28.58 22.48
C ALA A 31 49.80 28.38 21.91
N LEU A 32 49.27 29.27 21.07
CA LEU A 32 47.98 29.12 20.39
C LEU A 32 48.02 27.97 19.35
N ILE A 33 49.04 27.90 18.55
CA ILE A 33 49.22 26.83 17.57
C ILE A 33 49.37 25.46 18.26
N ALA A 34 50.10 25.41 19.36
CA ALA A 34 50.22 24.18 20.17
C ALA A 34 48.92 23.77 20.85
N LYS A 35 48.06 24.73 21.26
CA LYS A 35 46.72 24.46 21.77
C LYS A 35 45.74 23.97 20.69
N GLU A 36 45.84 24.53 19.49
CA GLU A 36 45.03 24.11 18.35
C GLU A 36 45.43 22.69 17.86
N ALA A 37 46.73 22.41 17.81
CA ALA A 37 47.23 21.06 17.47
C ALA A 37 46.76 20.02 18.50
N LYS A 38 46.86 20.32 19.82
CA LYS A 38 46.32 19.43 20.87
C LYS A 38 44.80 19.26 20.80
N LYS A 39 44.06 20.29 20.37
CA LYS A 39 42.60 20.21 20.14
C LYS A 39 42.26 19.41 18.91
N ALA A 40 43.08 19.43 17.87
CA ALA A 40 42.90 18.62 16.67
C ALA A 40 43.18 17.14 16.97
N ASP A 41 44.25 16.83 17.71
CA ASP A 41 44.58 15.48 18.12
C ASP A 41 43.55 14.89 19.11
N SER A 42 42.98 15.71 20.01
CA SER A 42 41.93 15.27 20.92
C SER A 42 40.56 15.05 20.18
N LYS A 43 40.30 15.76 19.06
CA LYS A 43 39.15 15.54 18.23
C LYS A 43 39.30 14.28 17.32
N SER A 44 40.52 14.00 16.85
CA SER A 44 40.76 12.76 16.06
C SER A 44 40.73 11.50 16.91
N ALA A 45 41.09 11.60 18.21
CA ALA A 45 41.04 10.49 19.16
C ALA A 45 39.60 10.13 19.61
N GLN A 46 38.61 10.98 19.35
CA GLN A 46 37.22 10.80 19.78
C GLN A 46 36.24 10.59 18.65
N LEU A 47 36.67 10.29 17.43
CA LEU A 47 35.76 9.75 16.42
C LEU A 47 35.25 8.39 16.93
N PRO A 48 33.94 8.23 17.24
CA PRO A 48 33.42 6.94 17.64
C PRO A 48 33.73 5.98 16.48
N LYS A 49 34.47 4.92 16.78
CA LYS A 49 34.66 3.82 15.84
C LYS A 49 33.27 3.42 15.37
N ILE A 50 32.93 3.77 14.13
CA ILE A 50 31.68 3.33 13.49
C ILE A 50 31.82 1.82 13.38
N VAL A 51 31.33 1.12 14.41
CA VAL A 51 31.17 -0.32 14.38
C VAL A 51 30.19 -0.58 13.25
N PRO A 52 30.57 -1.25 12.15
CA PRO A 52 29.65 -1.49 11.04
C PRO A 52 28.45 -2.22 11.61
N LYS A 53 27.27 -1.59 11.56
CA LYS A 53 26.03 -2.20 12.02
C LYS A 53 25.86 -3.48 11.25
N LYS A 54 25.91 -4.63 11.96
CA LYS A 54 25.70 -5.95 11.39
C LYS A 54 24.46 -5.90 10.51
N ASN A 55 24.59 -6.15 9.21
CA ASN A 55 23.45 -6.14 8.28
C ASN A 55 22.48 -7.22 8.72
N ARG A 56 21.40 -6.79 9.38
CA ARG A 56 20.33 -7.70 9.81
C ARG A 56 19.62 -8.27 8.58
N THR A 57 19.33 -9.54 8.60
CA THR A 57 18.53 -10.21 7.58
C THR A 57 17.12 -9.60 7.50
N LYS A 58 16.40 -9.83 6.40
CA LYS A 58 15.02 -9.34 6.25
C LYS A 58 14.11 -9.81 7.38
N LEU A 59 14.30 -11.03 7.89
CA LEU A 59 13.57 -11.61 9.01
C LEU A 59 13.91 -10.93 10.33
N GLU A 60 15.19 -10.66 10.61
CA GLU A 60 15.61 -9.99 11.85
C GLU A 60 15.11 -8.55 11.96
N LYS A 61 14.79 -7.90 10.82
CA LYS A 61 14.18 -6.56 10.79
C LYS A 61 12.69 -6.56 11.12
N ARG A 62 12.02 -7.72 11.09
CA ARG A 62 10.59 -7.87 11.36
C ARG A 62 10.33 -8.03 12.87
N SER A 63 9.06 -7.80 13.27
CA SER A 63 8.63 -7.94 14.67
C SER A 63 8.79 -9.38 15.19
N LYS A 64 8.87 -9.56 16.52
CA LYS A 64 8.97 -10.88 17.15
C LYS A 64 7.80 -11.79 16.76
N LYS A 65 6.56 -11.26 16.77
CA LYS A 65 5.37 -12.02 16.36
C LYS A 65 5.43 -12.47 14.90
N TYR A 66 5.87 -11.60 14.00
CA TYR A 66 6.03 -11.97 12.60
C TYR A 66 7.05 -13.09 12.41
N ARG A 67 8.16 -13.07 13.16
CA ARG A 67 9.19 -14.12 13.07
C ARG A 67 8.65 -15.49 13.50
N GLN A 68 7.88 -15.53 14.59
CA GLN A 68 7.23 -16.76 15.07
C GLN A 68 6.25 -17.32 14.03
N VAL A 69 5.45 -16.46 13.42
CA VAL A 69 4.50 -16.85 12.38
C VAL A 69 5.21 -17.29 11.08
N ALA A 70 6.31 -16.61 10.72
CA ALA A 70 7.08 -16.94 9.53
C ALA A 70 7.79 -18.31 9.59
N GLU A 71 8.03 -18.85 10.78
CA GLU A 71 8.59 -20.20 10.99
C GLU A 71 7.56 -21.31 10.68
N LEU A 72 6.24 -20.99 10.73
CA LEU A 72 5.18 -21.95 10.44
C LEU A 72 4.96 -22.18 8.93
N VAL A 73 5.51 -21.29 8.09
CA VAL A 73 5.30 -21.34 6.64
C VAL A 73 6.63 -21.59 5.93
N ASP A 74 6.70 -22.69 5.21
CA ASP A 74 7.79 -22.96 4.29
C ASP A 74 7.46 -22.38 2.91
N LYS A 75 8.21 -21.39 2.47
CA LYS A 75 8.00 -20.68 1.20
C LYS A 75 8.36 -21.51 -0.04
N SER A 76 9.09 -22.59 0.14
CA SER A 76 9.47 -23.49 -0.95
C SER A 76 8.40 -24.56 -1.22
N LYS A 77 7.49 -24.78 -0.27
CA LYS A 77 6.42 -25.78 -0.38
C LYS A 77 5.15 -25.16 -0.97
N THR A 78 4.50 -25.86 -1.86
CA THR A 78 3.11 -25.61 -2.27
C THR A 78 2.19 -26.35 -1.30
N TYR A 79 1.18 -25.64 -0.81
CA TYR A 79 0.19 -26.17 0.14
C TYR A 79 -1.09 -26.53 -0.60
N GLU A 80 -1.75 -27.58 -0.16
CA GLU A 80 -3.11 -27.87 -0.59
C GLU A 80 -4.09 -26.84 -0.02
N LEU A 81 -5.26 -26.71 -0.65
CA LEU A 81 -6.24 -25.67 -0.31
C LEU A 81 -6.67 -25.74 1.18
N ASP A 82 -7.00 -26.92 1.66
CA ASP A 82 -7.50 -27.11 3.01
C ASP A 82 -6.42 -26.83 4.06
N GLU A 83 -5.17 -27.27 3.78
CA GLU A 83 -4.01 -26.94 4.61
C GLU A 83 -3.76 -25.42 4.64
N ALA A 84 -3.84 -24.77 3.48
CA ALA A 84 -3.61 -23.31 3.37
C ALA A 84 -4.66 -22.51 4.17
N ILE A 85 -5.94 -22.87 4.09
CA ILE A 85 -7.03 -22.21 4.83
C ILE A 85 -6.85 -22.39 6.35
N THR A 86 -6.51 -23.60 6.80
CA THR A 86 -6.23 -23.87 8.21
C THR A 86 -5.00 -23.08 8.70
N LEU A 87 -3.95 -22.96 7.89
CA LEU A 87 -2.78 -22.18 8.20
C LEU A 87 -3.09 -20.68 8.29
N ILE A 88 -3.91 -20.13 7.41
CA ILE A 88 -4.28 -18.69 7.39
C ILE A 88 -4.80 -18.26 8.76
N LYS A 89 -5.65 -19.05 9.40
CA LYS A 89 -6.18 -18.74 10.74
C LYS A 89 -5.11 -18.73 11.83
N LYS A 90 -4.14 -19.66 11.76
CA LYS A 90 -3.02 -19.77 12.70
C LYS A 90 -1.98 -18.65 12.49
N LEU A 91 -1.86 -18.14 11.25
CA LEU A 91 -0.88 -17.15 10.85
C LEU A 91 -1.25 -15.71 11.21
N ASN A 92 -2.44 -15.46 11.73
CA ASN A 92 -2.88 -14.09 12.07
C ASN A 92 -2.15 -13.55 13.32
N PRO A 93 -1.16 -12.67 13.19
CA PRO A 93 -0.43 -12.10 14.32
C PRO A 93 -1.14 -10.91 14.94
N THR A 94 -2.26 -10.45 14.36
CA THR A 94 -2.94 -9.22 14.73
C THR A 94 -3.99 -9.46 15.79
N LYS A 95 -4.35 -8.39 16.54
CA LYS A 95 -5.43 -8.43 17.53
C LYS A 95 -6.79 -8.07 16.91
N PHE A 96 -6.78 -7.45 15.73
CA PHE A 96 -8.00 -7.09 15.00
C PHE A 96 -8.33 -8.15 13.95
N ASN A 97 -9.58 -8.18 13.51
CA ASN A 97 -10.03 -9.09 12.47
C ASN A 97 -9.39 -8.72 11.12
N ALA A 98 -8.35 -9.44 10.74
CA ALA A 98 -7.60 -9.20 9.52
C ALA A 98 -8.41 -9.62 8.28
N THR A 99 -8.10 -9.03 7.13
CA THR A 99 -8.67 -9.45 5.85
C THR A 99 -7.77 -10.50 5.21
N VAL A 100 -8.38 -11.57 4.74
CA VAL A 100 -7.74 -12.57 3.89
C VAL A 100 -7.83 -12.11 2.46
N GLU A 101 -6.68 -11.94 1.82
CA GLU A 101 -6.58 -11.50 0.43
C GLU A 101 -6.11 -12.65 -0.45
N LEU A 102 -6.61 -12.68 -1.67
CA LEU A 102 -6.23 -13.64 -2.70
C LEU A 102 -5.47 -12.91 -3.82
N HIS A 103 -4.32 -13.46 -4.17
CA HIS A 103 -3.48 -12.97 -5.25
C HIS A 103 -3.30 -14.10 -6.27
N ILE A 104 -3.77 -13.89 -7.50
CA ILE A 104 -3.74 -14.90 -8.57
C ILE A 104 -2.81 -14.39 -9.67
N ALA A 105 -1.70 -15.08 -9.89
CA ALA A 105 -0.82 -14.79 -11.01
C ALA A 105 -1.36 -15.46 -12.27
N LEU A 106 -1.65 -14.65 -13.29
CA LEU A 106 -2.15 -15.09 -14.57
C LEU A 106 -1.07 -15.01 -15.66
N ASN A 107 -1.19 -15.84 -16.66
CA ASN A 107 -0.33 -15.82 -17.83
C ASN A 107 -0.93 -14.96 -18.94
N VAL A 108 -1.07 -13.67 -18.65
CA VAL A 108 -1.64 -12.65 -19.57
C VAL A 108 -0.68 -11.49 -19.71
N ASP A 109 -0.76 -10.77 -20.82
CA ASP A 109 -0.06 -9.49 -21.02
C ASP A 109 -1.07 -8.34 -20.94
N PRO A 110 -1.07 -7.57 -19.82
CA PRO A 110 -2.02 -6.48 -19.60
C PRO A 110 -1.88 -5.31 -20.58
N LYS A 111 -0.82 -5.27 -21.39
CA LYS A 111 -0.62 -4.25 -22.43
C LYS A 111 -1.58 -4.44 -23.59
N HIS A 112 -2.01 -5.68 -23.83
CA HIS A 112 -3.00 -5.99 -24.85
C HIS A 112 -4.40 -5.78 -24.30
N ALA A 113 -5.21 -5.00 -25.01
CA ALA A 113 -6.56 -4.62 -24.57
C ALA A 113 -7.51 -5.83 -24.40
N ASP A 114 -7.32 -6.88 -25.21
CA ASP A 114 -8.07 -8.13 -25.18
C ASP A 114 -7.70 -9.03 -23.98
N GLN A 115 -6.51 -8.82 -23.37
CA GLN A 115 -6.04 -9.57 -22.19
C GLN A 115 -6.20 -8.79 -20.88
N ASN A 116 -6.77 -7.60 -20.93
CA ASN A 116 -7.03 -6.79 -19.74
C ASN A 116 -8.37 -7.22 -19.11
N ILE A 117 -8.29 -8.21 -18.23
CA ILE A 117 -9.44 -8.80 -17.55
C ILE A 117 -9.93 -7.86 -16.46
N ARG A 118 -11.22 -7.56 -16.48
CA ARG A 118 -11.92 -6.80 -15.45
C ARG A 118 -13.36 -7.32 -15.38
N ASP A 119 -13.75 -7.76 -14.20
CA ASP A 119 -15.10 -8.25 -13.97
C ASP A 119 -15.51 -8.03 -12.51
N ASN A 120 -16.76 -8.31 -12.20
CA ASN A 120 -17.31 -8.23 -10.86
C ASN A 120 -17.98 -9.55 -10.50
N LEU A 121 -17.94 -9.86 -9.21
CA LEU A 121 -18.51 -11.09 -8.66
C LEU A 121 -19.18 -10.77 -7.32
N VAL A 122 -20.33 -11.37 -7.08
CA VAL A 122 -20.95 -11.38 -5.75
C VAL A 122 -20.47 -12.62 -5.04
N LEU A 123 -19.76 -12.43 -3.91
CA LEU A 123 -19.30 -13.54 -3.09
C LEU A 123 -20.47 -14.21 -2.36
N PRO A 124 -20.54 -15.56 -2.30
CA PRO A 124 -21.62 -16.27 -1.60
C PRO A 124 -21.82 -15.82 -0.15
N PHE A 125 -20.73 -15.62 0.60
CA PHE A 125 -20.76 -15.20 2.01
C PHE A 125 -20.27 -13.75 2.21
N GLY A 126 -20.08 -12.99 1.11
CA GLY A 126 -19.50 -11.66 1.17
C GLY A 126 -18.03 -11.67 1.61
N ASN A 127 -17.45 -10.49 1.75
CA ASN A 127 -16.05 -10.31 2.19
C ASN A 127 -15.92 -9.90 3.68
N GLY A 128 -17.04 -9.82 4.41
CA GLY A 128 -17.08 -9.41 5.82
C GLY A 128 -16.79 -7.93 6.07
N LYS A 129 -16.78 -7.08 5.03
CA LYS A 129 -16.71 -5.63 5.17
C LYS A 129 -18.12 -5.04 5.10
N ILE A 130 -18.50 -4.28 6.11
CA ILE A 130 -19.75 -3.49 6.09
C ILE A 130 -19.47 -2.25 5.25
N LEU A 131 -20.09 -2.16 4.08
CA LEU A 131 -19.94 -1.06 3.15
C LEU A 131 -21.06 -0.04 3.34
N LYS A 132 -20.70 1.23 3.43
CA LYS A 132 -21.65 2.34 3.39
C LYS A 132 -21.93 2.70 1.94
N VAL A 133 -23.18 2.62 1.53
CA VAL A 133 -23.60 2.84 0.14
C VAL A 133 -24.24 4.20 0.00
N GLY A 134 -23.66 5.04 -0.87
CA GLY A 134 -24.26 6.29 -1.33
C GLY A 134 -25.00 6.06 -2.65
N VAL A 135 -26.16 6.69 -2.82
CA VAL A 135 -26.95 6.63 -4.05
C VAL A 135 -27.19 8.01 -4.59
N PHE A 136 -26.72 8.25 -5.80
CA PHE A 136 -26.91 9.50 -6.52
C PHE A 136 -28.01 9.34 -7.57
N SER A 137 -29.24 9.59 -7.16
CA SER A 137 -30.44 9.46 -8.00
C SER A 137 -31.50 10.46 -7.57
N ASP A 138 -32.43 10.77 -8.49
CA ASP A 138 -33.65 11.53 -8.20
C ASP A 138 -34.65 10.67 -7.39
N ASP A 139 -34.56 9.34 -7.49
CA ASP A 139 -35.47 8.40 -6.84
C ASP A 139 -34.95 8.03 -5.44
N GLU A 140 -35.24 8.92 -4.48
CA GLU A 140 -34.78 8.77 -3.09
C GLU A 140 -35.55 7.66 -2.34
N GLU A 141 -36.83 7.48 -2.67
CA GLU A 141 -37.68 6.49 -1.98
C GLU A 141 -37.20 5.06 -2.29
N SER A 142 -36.93 4.74 -3.55
CA SER A 142 -36.39 3.45 -3.94
C SER A 142 -35.01 3.19 -3.33
N ALA A 143 -34.17 4.21 -3.25
CA ALA A 143 -32.84 4.10 -2.64
C ALA A 143 -32.96 3.83 -1.12
N LYS A 144 -33.85 4.51 -0.42
CA LYS A 144 -34.11 4.31 1.01
C LYS A 144 -34.69 2.94 1.30
N GLN A 145 -35.68 2.49 0.52
CA GLN A 145 -36.29 1.15 0.68
C GLN A 145 -35.30 0.04 0.44
N ALA A 146 -34.36 0.21 -0.51
CA ALA A 146 -33.27 -0.74 -0.77
C ALA A 146 -32.19 -0.73 0.32
N GLY A 147 -32.24 0.21 1.27
CA GLY A 147 -31.34 0.30 2.39
C GLY A 147 -30.04 1.06 2.09
N ALA A 148 -30.06 2.06 1.22
CA ALA A 148 -28.92 2.97 1.04
C ALA A 148 -28.67 3.76 2.34
N ASP A 149 -27.38 3.99 2.65
CA ASP A 149 -27.00 4.74 3.85
C ASP A 149 -27.03 6.25 3.59
N PHE A 150 -26.73 6.67 2.36
CA PHE A 150 -26.82 8.05 1.90
C PHE A 150 -27.55 8.09 0.55
N TYR A 151 -28.51 8.95 0.40
CA TYR A 151 -29.32 9.05 -0.82
C TYR A 151 -29.68 10.52 -1.12
N GLY A 152 -30.02 10.77 -2.37
CA GLY A 152 -30.37 12.10 -2.88
C GLY A 152 -29.21 12.84 -3.53
N ILE A 153 -29.55 13.62 -4.56
CA ILE A 153 -28.56 14.37 -5.35
C ILE A 153 -27.89 15.44 -4.49
N ASP A 154 -28.68 16.27 -3.82
CA ASP A 154 -28.16 17.42 -3.05
C ASP A 154 -27.33 16.97 -1.85
N THR A 155 -27.74 15.91 -1.18
CA THR A 155 -27.00 15.32 -0.06
C THR A 155 -25.61 14.88 -0.50
N ILE A 156 -25.52 14.12 -1.58
CA ILE A 156 -24.23 13.61 -2.11
C ILE A 156 -23.36 14.77 -2.62
N ILE A 157 -23.93 15.77 -3.32
CA ILE A 157 -23.19 16.95 -3.79
C ILE A 157 -22.59 17.70 -2.59
N ASN A 158 -23.38 17.98 -1.56
CA ASN A 158 -22.90 18.65 -0.35
C ASN A 158 -21.74 17.89 0.33
N MET A 159 -21.81 16.56 0.38
CA MET A 159 -20.73 15.72 0.91
C MET A 159 -19.46 15.81 0.06
N ILE A 160 -19.60 15.84 -1.26
CA ILE A 160 -18.47 15.94 -2.19
C ILE A 160 -17.81 17.33 -2.08
N GLU A 161 -18.58 18.41 -2.06
CA GLU A 161 -18.09 19.79 -1.96
C GLU A 161 -17.36 20.04 -0.63
N LYS A 162 -17.89 19.53 0.47
CA LYS A 162 -17.25 19.58 1.78
C LYS A 162 -16.08 18.61 1.92
N ASN A 163 -15.81 17.79 0.89
CA ASN A 163 -14.79 16.71 0.90
C ASN A 163 -14.94 15.71 2.07
N ASN A 164 -16.14 15.63 2.64
CA ASN A 164 -16.52 14.70 3.71
C ASN A 164 -17.29 13.51 3.12
N LEU A 165 -16.55 12.56 2.48
CA LEU A 165 -17.11 11.39 1.84
C LEU A 165 -17.18 10.25 2.85
N GLU A 166 -18.35 10.02 3.41
CA GLU A 166 -18.59 8.98 4.42
C GLU A 166 -19.06 7.65 3.82
N PHE A 167 -19.26 7.58 2.51
CA PHE A 167 -19.64 6.38 1.79
C PHE A 167 -18.41 5.68 1.19
N ASP A 168 -18.47 4.34 1.15
CA ASP A 168 -17.43 3.50 0.54
C ASP A 168 -17.68 3.24 -0.95
N ILE A 169 -18.95 3.21 -1.37
CA ILE A 169 -19.36 2.97 -2.77
C ILE A 169 -20.46 3.96 -3.13
N LEU A 170 -20.34 4.51 -4.34
CA LEU A 170 -21.35 5.39 -4.92
C LEU A 170 -22.05 4.69 -6.09
N ILE A 171 -23.38 4.58 -6.01
CA ILE A 171 -24.24 4.03 -7.06
C ILE A 171 -25.00 5.16 -7.72
N THR A 172 -25.19 5.11 -9.01
CA THR A 172 -25.93 6.13 -9.76
C THR A 172 -26.73 5.52 -10.90
N THR A 173 -27.71 6.27 -11.38
CA THR A 173 -28.40 5.97 -12.63
C THR A 173 -27.63 6.53 -13.82
N PRO A 174 -27.76 5.93 -15.04
CA PRO A 174 -27.08 6.44 -16.23
C PRO A 174 -27.41 7.90 -16.54
N ASN A 175 -28.65 8.32 -16.28
CA ASN A 175 -29.12 9.67 -16.53
C ASN A 175 -28.43 10.74 -15.66
N GLN A 176 -27.96 10.38 -14.47
CA GLN A 176 -27.31 11.30 -13.54
C GLN A 176 -25.78 11.33 -13.67
N MET A 177 -25.19 10.41 -14.44
CA MET A 177 -23.73 10.38 -14.67
C MET A 177 -23.14 11.70 -15.17
N PRO A 178 -23.79 12.46 -16.10
CA PRO A 178 -23.26 13.76 -16.53
C PRO A 178 -23.13 14.78 -15.40
N LYS A 179 -24.03 14.77 -14.41
CA LYS A 179 -23.94 15.66 -13.24
C LYS A 179 -22.74 15.28 -12.35
N LEU A 180 -22.49 13.98 -12.15
CA LEU A 180 -21.33 13.48 -11.40
C LEU A 180 -19.99 13.73 -12.09
N ALA A 181 -19.97 13.82 -13.42
CA ALA A 181 -18.74 14.07 -14.18
C ALA A 181 -18.02 15.37 -13.76
N LYS A 182 -18.77 16.38 -13.27
CA LYS A 182 -18.21 17.63 -12.75
C LYS A 182 -17.31 17.38 -11.52
N PHE A 183 -17.61 16.37 -10.75
CA PHE A 183 -16.91 16.01 -9.51
C PHE A 183 -15.86 14.90 -9.70
N ALA A 184 -15.58 14.51 -10.95
CA ALA A 184 -14.63 13.44 -11.27
C ALA A 184 -13.21 13.68 -10.71
N LYS A 185 -12.79 14.94 -10.60
CA LYS A 185 -11.50 15.33 -9.98
C LYS A 185 -11.40 14.94 -8.50
N ILE A 186 -12.52 14.88 -7.78
CA ILE A 186 -12.56 14.54 -6.35
C ILE A 186 -12.81 13.03 -6.18
N LEU A 187 -13.77 12.48 -6.92
CA LEU A 187 -14.19 11.08 -6.80
C LEU A 187 -13.20 10.11 -7.45
N GLY A 188 -12.57 10.50 -8.57
CA GLY A 188 -11.66 9.65 -9.32
C GLY A 188 -10.45 9.16 -8.52
N PRO A 189 -9.63 10.06 -7.93
CA PRO A 189 -8.48 9.66 -7.13
C PRO A 189 -8.81 8.80 -5.91
N LYS A 190 -10.03 8.97 -5.36
CA LYS A 190 -10.53 8.19 -4.23
C LYS A 190 -11.14 6.84 -4.64
N GLY A 191 -11.26 6.57 -5.96
CA GLY A 191 -11.86 5.33 -6.46
C GLY A 191 -13.38 5.24 -6.27
N LEU A 192 -14.06 6.37 -5.97
CA LEU A 192 -15.50 6.44 -5.71
C LEU A 192 -16.33 6.79 -6.94
N MET A 193 -15.69 7.02 -8.09
CA MET A 193 -16.40 7.34 -9.33
C MET A 193 -17.14 6.11 -9.84
N PRO A 194 -18.49 6.18 -10.04
CA PRO A 194 -19.27 5.07 -10.54
C PRO A 194 -18.81 4.64 -11.95
N ASN A 195 -18.86 3.34 -12.21
CA ASN A 195 -18.47 2.77 -13.48
C ASN A 195 -19.46 1.68 -13.91
N PRO A 196 -19.94 1.71 -15.18
CA PRO A 196 -20.83 0.67 -15.69
C PRO A 196 -20.22 -0.75 -15.61
N LYS A 197 -18.90 -0.87 -15.80
CA LYS A 197 -18.21 -2.17 -15.74
C LYS A 197 -18.17 -2.77 -14.34
N SER A 198 -18.17 -1.95 -13.29
CA SER A 198 -18.26 -2.42 -11.90
C SER A 198 -19.71 -2.62 -11.43
N GLY A 199 -20.68 -2.29 -12.29
CA GLY A 199 -22.11 -2.41 -11.97
C GLY A 199 -22.57 -1.40 -10.91
N THR A 200 -21.85 -0.26 -10.76
CA THR A 200 -22.24 0.85 -9.89
C THR A 200 -23.03 1.93 -10.64
N VAL A 201 -23.18 1.78 -11.95
CA VAL A 201 -24.15 2.52 -12.79
C VAL A 201 -25.23 1.55 -13.18
N ALA A 202 -26.42 1.66 -12.62
CA ALA A 202 -27.51 0.74 -12.84
C ALA A 202 -28.84 1.48 -13.00
N THR A 203 -29.75 0.88 -13.79
CA THR A 203 -31.13 1.34 -13.93
C THR A 203 -31.97 0.86 -12.74
N ASP A 204 -31.70 -0.34 -12.24
CA ASP A 204 -32.33 -0.91 -11.04
C ASP A 204 -31.43 -0.68 -9.83
N LEU A 205 -31.77 0.36 -9.05
CA LEU A 205 -31.02 0.75 -7.86
C LEU A 205 -31.16 -0.29 -6.74
N SER A 206 -32.36 -0.86 -6.58
CA SER A 206 -32.64 -1.79 -5.49
C SER A 206 -31.79 -3.06 -5.60
N ARG A 207 -31.68 -3.59 -6.82
CA ARG A 207 -30.83 -4.74 -7.10
C ARG A 207 -29.34 -4.41 -6.90
N ALA A 208 -28.89 -3.28 -7.44
CA ALA A 208 -27.49 -2.87 -7.32
C ALA A 208 -27.05 -2.68 -5.87
N ILE A 209 -27.88 -2.03 -5.04
CA ILE A 209 -27.62 -1.83 -3.60
C ILE A 209 -27.55 -3.18 -2.88
N THR A 210 -28.51 -4.09 -3.17
CA THR A 210 -28.55 -5.42 -2.56
C THR A 210 -27.31 -6.24 -2.90
N GLU A 211 -26.87 -6.22 -4.16
CA GLU A 211 -25.66 -6.92 -4.60
C GLU A 211 -24.40 -6.38 -3.93
N VAL A 212 -24.27 -5.06 -3.81
CA VAL A 212 -23.15 -4.42 -3.12
C VAL A 212 -23.13 -4.77 -1.64
N LYS A 213 -24.28 -4.73 -0.95
CA LYS A 213 -24.39 -5.12 0.46
C LYS A 213 -24.15 -6.61 0.70
N LYS A 214 -24.46 -7.46 -0.27
CA LYS A 214 -24.12 -8.90 -0.24
C LYS A 214 -22.63 -9.19 -0.44
N GLY A 215 -21.81 -8.17 -0.74
CA GLY A 215 -20.38 -8.33 -0.91
C GLY A 215 -19.94 -8.51 -2.36
N LYS A 216 -20.53 -7.72 -3.26
CA LYS A 216 -20.05 -7.58 -4.63
C LYS A 216 -18.64 -7.01 -4.61
N ILE A 217 -17.71 -7.70 -5.23
CA ILE A 217 -16.32 -7.28 -5.41
C ILE A 217 -16.02 -7.10 -6.90
N GLU A 218 -15.18 -6.14 -7.20
CA GLU A 218 -14.60 -5.96 -8.51
C GLU A 218 -13.17 -6.46 -8.49
N TYR A 219 -12.75 -7.18 -9.53
CA TYR A 219 -11.36 -7.56 -9.71
C TYR A 219 -10.87 -7.15 -11.10
N ARG A 220 -9.60 -6.80 -11.16
CA ARG A 220 -8.91 -6.47 -12.41
C ARG A 220 -7.48 -6.97 -12.35
N VAL A 221 -6.94 -7.22 -13.53
CA VAL A 221 -5.52 -7.55 -13.70
C VAL A 221 -4.68 -6.28 -13.55
N ASP A 222 -3.59 -6.34 -12.80
CA ASP A 222 -2.60 -5.30 -12.68
C ASP A 222 -1.59 -5.31 -13.86
N SER A 223 -0.61 -4.41 -13.85
CA SER A 223 0.43 -4.30 -14.88
C SER A 223 1.37 -5.52 -14.95
N TYR A 224 1.35 -6.41 -13.97
CA TYR A 224 2.17 -7.62 -13.87
C TYR A 224 1.42 -8.89 -14.19
N GLY A 225 0.14 -8.80 -14.56
CA GLY A 225 -0.69 -9.97 -14.82
C GLY A 225 -1.22 -10.64 -13.56
N ILE A 226 -1.34 -9.90 -12.44
CA ILE A 226 -1.82 -10.43 -11.17
C ILE A 226 -3.18 -9.83 -10.83
N ILE A 227 -4.10 -10.66 -10.34
CA ILE A 227 -5.36 -10.23 -9.75
C ILE A 227 -5.18 -10.16 -8.23
N HIS A 228 -5.67 -9.09 -7.62
CA HIS A 228 -5.69 -8.88 -6.18
C HIS A 228 -7.12 -8.62 -5.73
N LEU A 229 -7.62 -9.40 -4.78
CA LEU A 229 -8.98 -9.23 -4.26
C LEU A 229 -9.11 -9.66 -2.79
N PRO A 230 -9.97 -8.99 -2.01
CA PRO A 230 -10.33 -9.42 -0.65
C PRO A 230 -11.29 -10.60 -0.74
N LEU A 231 -10.97 -11.69 -0.04
CA LEU A 231 -11.75 -12.92 -0.08
C LEU A 231 -12.72 -13.07 1.10
N ALA A 232 -12.21 -12.78 2.30
CA ALA A 232 -12.95 -12.99 3.54
C ALA A 232 -12.27 -12.24 4.71
N LYS A 233 -12.88 -12.30 5.90
CA LYS A 233 -12.23 -11.97 7.16
C LYS A 233 -11.64 -13.23 7.80
N ALA A 234 -10.59 -13.06 8.61
CA ALA A 234 -9.91 -14.16 9.29
C ALA A 234 -10.83 -14.95 10.26
N ASP A 235 -11.90 -14.32 10.74
CA ASP A 235 -12.89 -14.96 11.63
C ASP A 235 -13.88 -15.87 10.89
N PHE A 236 -13.92 -15.84 9.55
CA PHE A 236 -14.86 -16.67 8.79
C PHE A 236 -14.57 -18.15 9.01
N PRO A 237 -15.62 -19.00 9.04
CA PRO A 237 -15.46 -20.45 8.99
C PRO A 237 -14.67 -20.89 7.76
N GLU A 238 -13.94 -21.99 7.88
CA GLU A 238 -13.09 -22.51 6.79
C GLU A 238 -13.89 -22.82 5.52
N ASN A 239 -15.06 -23.41 5.69
CA ASN A 239 -15.97 -23.74 4.59
C ASN A 239 -16.40 -22.48 3.80
N GLN A 240 -16.69 -21.36 4.49
CA GLN A 240 -17.09 -20.12 3.83
C GLN A 240 -15.93 -19.49 3.04
N ILE A 241 -14.71 -19.57 3.58
CA ILE A 241 -13.51 -19.11 2.87
C ILE A 241 -13.30 -19.97 1.61
N GLN A 242 -13.46 -21.28 1.73
CA GLN A 242 -13.33 -22.24 0.63
C GLN A 242 -14.36 -21.98 -0.48
N GLU A 243 -15.63 -21.81 -0.13
CA GLU A 243 -16.70 -21.54 -1.10
C GLU A 243 -16.51 -20.19 -1.82
N ASN A 244 -16.12 -19.14 -1.08
CA ASN A 244 -15.77 -17.86 -1.67
C ASN A 244 -14.60 -18.00 -2.66
N LEU A 245 -13.57 -18.77 -2.29
CA LEU A 245 -12.42 -19.02 -3.16
C LEU A 245 -12.82 -19.77 -4.43
N LEU A 246 -13.64 -20.81 -4.30
CA LEU A 246 -14.12 -21.58 -5.46
C LEU A 246 -14.95 -20.70 -6.41
N ALA A 247 -15.81 -19.83 -5.87
CA ALA A 247 -16.57 -18.88 -6.65
C ALA A 247 -15.66 -17.92 -7.44
N VAL A 248 -14.63 -17.38 -6.80
CA VAL A 248 -13.63 -16.51 -7.46
C VAL A 248 -12.87 -17.26 -8.55
N MET A 249 -12.38 -18.46 -8.26
CA MET A 249 -11.62 -19.27 -9.22
C MET A 249 -12.45 -19.64 -10.44
N THR A 250 -13.73 -19.92 -10.22
CA THR A 250 -14.69 -20.23 -11.32
C THR A 250 -14.92 -18.98 -12.19
N SER A 251 -15.15 -17.82 -11.57
CA SER A 251 -15.31 -16.56 -12.30
C SER A 251 -14.07 -16.20 -13.12
N VAL A 252 -12.89 -16.31 -12.52
CA VAL A 252 -11.61 -16.02 -13.20
C VAL A 252 -11.38 -16.97 -14.37
N LYS A 253 -11.66 -18.26 -14.22
CA LYS A 253 -11.55 -19.26 -15.30
C LYS A 253 -12.51 -18.99 -16.44
N ASN A 254 -13.75 -18.59 -16.14
CA ASN A 254 -14.77 -18.26 -17.15
C ASN A 254 -14.39 -17.02 -17.97
N ASN A 255 -13.66 -16.08 -17.37
CA ASN A 255 -13.20 -14.86 -18.02
C ASN A 255 -11.83 -15.00 -18.73
N LYS A 256 -11.40 -16.23 -19.01
CA LYS A 256 -10.19 -16.48 -19.79
C LYS A 256 -10.29 -15.89 -21.19
N PRO A 257 -9.38 -14.99 -21.61
CA PRO A 257 -9.35 -14.46 -22.97
C PRO A 257 -9.04 -15.56 -24.00
N GLN A 258 -9.68 -15.51 -25.15
CA GLN A 258 -9.45 -16.49 -26.23
C GLN A 258 -8.03 -16.42 -26.80
N SER A 259 -7.37 -15.27 -26.70
CA SER A 259 -5.99 -15.06 -27.12
C SER A 259 -4.96 -15.84 -26.28
N VAL A 260 -5.34 -16.26 -25.06
CA VAL A 260 -4.44 -17.02 -24.16
C VAL A 260 -4.59 -18.51 -24.41
N LYS A 261 -3.69 -19.08 -25.22
CA LYS A 261 -3.69 -20.52 -25.59
C LYS A 261 -3.04 -21.41 -24.52
N SER A 262 -2.15 -20.86 -23.68
CA SER A 262 -1.40 -21.58 -22.64
C SER A 262 -2.21 -21.73 -21.33
N ASN A 263 -1.55 -22.30 -20.30
CA ASN A 263 -2.10 -22.32 -18.95
C ASN A 263 -2.40 -20.89 -18.51
N PHE A 264 -3.63 -20.64 -18.09
CA PHE A 264 -4.13 -19.32 -17.76
C PHE A 264 -3.66 -18.86 -16.38
N VAL A 265 -3.69 -19.76 -15.40
CA VAL A 265 -3.19 -19.54 -14.05
C VAL A 265 -1.78 -20.13 -13.97
N LYS A 266 -0.84 -19.35 -13.41
CA LYS A 266 0.56 -19.75 -13.22
C LYS A 266 0.74 -20.61 -12.00
#